data_b40f679213259f7b7b91333f913d5967
#
_entry.id   b40f679213259f7b7b91333f913d5967
#
_cell.length_a   1.000
_cell.length_b   1.000
_cell.length_c   1.000
_cell.angle_alpha   90.00
_cell.angle_beta   90.00
_cell.angle_gamma   90.00
#
_symmetry.space_group_name_H-M   'P 1'
#
loop_
_entity.id
_entity.type
_entity.pdbx_description
1 polymer ?
#
loop_
_entity_poly.entity_id
_entity_poly.type
_entity_poly.pdbx_seq_one_letter_code
_entity_poly.pdbx_strand_id
1 'polypeptide(L)'
;MLVDLENIKNASENLNAIISNTPLELNDSFSNKYSSNVYLKREDLQITRSFKLRGAYNKISSLEENDLKNGIVCSSAGNHAQ
;
A
#
# COMPACT_ATOMS: atom_id res chain seq x y z
N MET A 1 4.50 10.23 -16.36
CA MET A 1 5.11 10.47 -15.03
C MET A 1 6.21 9.43 -14.79
N LEU A 2 7.37 9.88 -14.43
CA LEU A 2 8.46 8.98 -14.04
C LEU A 2 8.45 8.82 -12.52
N VAL A 3 8.56 7.58 -12.08
CA VAL A 3 8.73 7.27 -10.65
C VAL A 3 10.22 7.26 -10.36
N ASP A 4 10.65 8.02 -9.38
CA ASP A 4 12.05 8.04 -8.94
C ASP A 4 12.17 7.64 -7.47
N LEU A 5 13.41 7.40 -7.05
CA LEU A 5 13.70 6.95 -5.69
C LEU A 5 13.26 7.98 -4.63
N GLU A 6 13.43 9.26 -4.92
CA GLU A 6 13.05 10.31 -3.98
C GLU A 6 11.56 10.35 -3.73
N ASN A 7 10.75 10.21 -4.78
CA ASN A 7 9.30 10.12 -4.66
C ASN A 7 8.86 8.92 -3.84
N ILE A 8 9.54 7.78 -4.00
CA ILE A 8 9.27 6.57 -3.20
C ILE A 8 9.60 6.81 -1.74
N LYS A 9 10.73 7.44 -1.45
CA LYS A 9 11.12 7.77 -0.07
C LYS A 9 10.13 8.73 0.59
N ASN A 10 9.70 9.75 -0.14
CA ASN A 10 8.72 10.72 0.36
C ASN A 10 7.38 10.05 0.66
N ALA A 11 6.93 9.15 -0.21
CA ALA A 11 5.72 8.36 0.03
C ALA A 11 5.86 7.49 1.28
N SER A 12 7.01 6.86 1.47
CA SER A 12 7.28 6.04 2.65
C SER A 12 7.20 6.85 3.94
N GLU A 13 7.76 8.04 3.96
CA GLU A 13 7.69 8.94 5.10
C GLU A 13 6.26 9.39 5.39
N ASN A 14 5.51 9.74 4.35
CA ASN A 14 4.13 10.15 4.47
C ASN A 14 3.23 9.04 5.03
N LEU A 15 3.54 7.79 4.73
CA LEU A 15 2.76 6.63 5.16
C LEU A 15 3.15 6.11 6.54
N ASN A 16 4.29 6.51 7.07
CA ASN A 16 4.91 5.88 8.23
C ASN A 16 4.01 5.83 9.48
N ALA A 17 3.16 6.84 9.69
CA ALA A 17 2.28 6.91 10.85
C ALA A 17 0.98 6.11 10.67
N ILE A 18 0.64 5.72 9.45
CA ILE A 18 -0.67 5.15 9.10
C ILE A 18 -0.58 3.65 8.83
N ILE A 19 0.48 3.23 8.13
CA ILE A 19 0.63 1.82 7.75
C ILE A 19 1.32 1.01 8.84
N SER A 20 1.00 -0.28 8.87
CA SER A 20 1.76 -1.26 9.65
C SER A 20 2.98 -1.70 8.85
N ASN A 21 4.11 -1.85 9.52
CA ASN A 21 5.32 -2.43 8.95
C ASN A 21 5.13 -3.94 8.84
N THR A 22 4.53 -4.37 7.74
CA THR A 22 4.21 -5.77 7.53
C THR A 22 5.47 -6.59 7.27
N PRO A 23 5.50 -7.85 7.74
CA PRO A 23 6.68 -8.69 7.54
C PRO A 23 6.87 -9.12 6.09
N LEU A 24 8.11 -9.39 5.75
CA LEU A 24 8.49 -10.06 4.52
C LEU A 24 8.85 -11.50 4.89
N GLU A 25 8.00 -12.45 4.57
CA GLU A 25 8.11 -13.84 5.01
C GLU A 25 8.49 -14.77 3.86
N LEU A 26 9.46 -15.66 4.12
CA LEU A 26 9.73 -16.76 3.20
C LEU A 26 8.54 -17.73 3.19
N ASN A 27 8.02 -18.00 2.01
CA ASN A 27 6.93 -18.96 1.84
C ASN A 27 7.47 -20.29 1.36
N ASP A 28 7.40 -21.31 2.21
CA ASP A 28 7.96 -22.64 1.89
C ASP A 28 7.24 -23.34 0.75
N SER A 29 5.93 -23.22 0.71
CA SER A 29 5.12 -23.88 -0.31
C SER A 29 5.45 -23.36 -1.72
N PHE A 30 5.46 -22.05 -1.91
CA PHE A 30 5.82 -21.45 -3.19
C PHE A 30 7.30 -21.62 -3.51
N SER A 31 8.16 -21.57 -2.50
CA SER A 31 9.59 -21.75 -2.71
C SER A 31 9.88 -23.16 -3.23
N ASN A 32 9.24 -24.17 -2.68
CA ASN A 32 9.37 -25.56 -3.14
C ASN A 32 8.78 -25.74 -4.54
N LYS A 33 7.61 -25.16 -4.79
CA LYS A 33 6.92 -25.28 -6.09
C LYS A 33 7.75 -24.70 -7.23
N TYR A 34 8.43 -23.57 -7.01
CA TYR A 34 9.15 -22.86 -8.06
C TYR A 34 10.68 -23.02 -7.98
N SER A 35 11.17 -23.86 -7.06
CA SER A 35 12.61 -24.08 -6.84
C SER A 35 13.39 -22.75 -6.66
N SER A 36 12.82 -21.82 -5.93
CA SER A 36 13.36 -20.48 -5.69
C SER A 36 12.95 -20.00 -4.31
N ASN A 37 13.67 -19.06 -3.76
CA ASN A 37 13.25 -18.41 -2.51
C ASN A 37 12.16 -17.40 -2.82
N VAL A 38 10.92 -17.73 -2.46
CA VAL A 38 9.76 -16.87 -2.66
C VAL A 38 9.36 -16.22 -1.34
N TYR A 39 9.38 -14.91 -1.29
CA TYR A 39 8.98 -14.12 -0.12
C TYR A 39 7.64 -13.44 -0.37
N LEU A 40 6.82 -13.39 0.66
CA LEU A 40 5.55 -12.68 0.63
C LEU A 40 5.65 -11.44 1.51
N LYS A 41 5.40 -10.28 0.93
CA LYS A 41 5.18 -9.04 1.68
C LYS A 41 3.73 -9.05 2.18
N ARG A 42 3.55 -9.24 3.47
CA ARG A 42 2.25 -9.57 4.07
C ARG A 42 1.35 -8.35 4.20
N GLU A 43 0.92 -7.78 3.09
CA GLU A 43 0.01 -6.63 3.08
C GLU A 43 -1.43 -6.97 3.47
N ASP A 44 -1.77 -8.25 3.53
CA ASP A 44 -3.02 -8.74 4.13
C ASP A 44 -3.11 -8.43 5.63
N LEU A 45 -1.98 -8.08 6.25
CA LEU A 45 -1.93 -7.70 7.67
C LEU A 45 -2.10 -6.19 7.89
N GLN A 46 -2.26 -5.39 6.84
CA GLN A 46 -2.65 -4.00 6.98
C GLN A 46 -4.07 -3.89 7.55
N ILE A 47 -4.41 -2.72 8.11
CA ILE A 47 -5.75 -2.49 8.68
C ILE A 47 -6.88 -2.71 7.67
N THR A 48 -6.63 -2.38 6.39
CA THR A 48 -7.58 -2.59 5.28
C THR A 48 -7.45 -3.96 4.62
N ARG A 49 -6.56 -4.81 5.11
CA ARG A 49 -6.30 -6.17 4.64
C ARG A 49 -5.77 -6.25 3.20
N SER A 50 -5.23 -5.15 2.68
CA SER A 50 -4.60 -5.15 1.35
C SER A 50 -3.53 -4.07 1.22
N PHE A 51 -2.72 -4.15 0.16
CA PHE A 51 -1.68 -3.16 -0.12
C PHE A 51 -2.23 -1.80 -0.57
N LYS A 52 -3.50 -1.74 -0.95
CA LYS A 52 -4.11 -0.52 -1.53
C LYS A 52 -4.14 0.67 -0.58
N LEU A 53 -4.08 0.42 0.73
CA LEU A 53 -3.98 1.47 1.74
C LEU A 53 -2.82 2.42 1.44
N ARG A 54 -1.67 1.90 0.99
CA ARG A 54 -0.49 2.70 0.71
C ARG A 54 -0.76 3.75 -0.36
N GLY A 55 -1.23 3.32 -1.52
CA GLY A 55 -1.50 4.24 -2.64
C GLY A 55 -2.67 5.17 -2.36
N ALA A 56 -3.74 4.66 -1.77
CA ALA A 56 -4.92 5.45 -1.45
C ALA A 56 -4.60 6.58 -0.46
N TYR A 57 -3.98 6.26 0.65
CA TYR A 57 -3.62 7.27 1.64
C TYR A 57 -2.62 8.29 1.09
N ASN A 58 -1.59 7.82 0.38
CA ASN A 58 -0.58 8.70 -0.20
C ASN A 58 -1.21 9.69 -1.20
N LYS A 59 -2.15 9.22 -2.02
CA LYS A 59 -2.86 10.07 -2.98
C LYS A 59 -3.76 11.08 -2.27
N ILE A 60 -4.60 10.61 -1.37
CA ILE A 60 -5.57 11.46 -0.67
C ILE A 60 -4.86 12.54 0.16
N SER A 61 -3.82 12.17 0.90
CA SER A 61 -3.07 13.11 1.72
C SER A 61 -2.28 14.13 0.91
N SER A 62 -2.03 13.86 -0.37
CA SER A 62 -1.35 14.80 -1.27
C SER A 62 -2.30 15.84 -1.90
N LEU A 63 -3.61 15.65 -1.77
CA LEU A 63 -4.60 16.57 -2.33
C LEU A 63 -4.69 17.85 -1.49
N GLU A 64 -4.94 18.96 -2.16
CA GLU A 64 -5.14 20.24 -1.51
C GLU A 64 -6.54 20.31 -0.87
N GLU A 65 -6.71 21.19 0.10
CA GLU A 65 -7.96 21.35 0.84
C GLU A 65 -9.15 21.64 -0.08
N ASN A 66 -8.94 22.44 -1.12
CA ASN A 66 -10.00 22.74 -2.10
C ASN A 66 -10.48 21.49 -2.86
N ASP A 67 -9.57 20.58 -3.15
CA ASP A 67 -9.92 19.33 -3.82
C ASP A 67 -10.72 18.41 -2.88
N LEU A 68 -10.37 18.39 -1.60
CA LEU A 68 -11.02 17.56 -0.60
C LEU A 68 -12.44 18.05 -0.24
N LYS A 69 -12.73 19.30 -0.46
CA LYS A 69 -14.02 19.94 -0.19
C LYS A 69 -15.20 19.24 -0.87
N ASN A 70 -14.97 18.69 -2.05
CA ASN A 70 -16.01 18.02 -2.84
C ASN A 70 -16.12 16.52 -2.50
N GLY A 71 -15.34 16.05 -1.55
CA GLY A 71 -15.30 14.66 -1.14
C GLY A 71 -14.49 13.79 -2.09
N ILE A 72 -14.51 12.48 -1.83
CA ILE A 72 -13.75 11.48 -2.57
C ILE A 72 -14.70 10.38 -2.99
N VAL A 73 -14.53 9.92 -4.23
CA VAL A 73 -15.31 8.82 -4.79
C VAL A 73 -14.36 7.67 -5.15
N CYS A 74 -14.75 6.47 -4.82
CA CYS A 74 -14.04 5.27 -5.26
C CYS A 74 -15.02 4.23 -5.78
N SER A 75 -14.50 3.29 -6.55
CA SER A 75 -15.23 2.12 -7.02
C SER A 75 -14.53 0.88 -6.48
N SER A 76 -15.21 0.14 -5.60
CA SER A 76 -14.60 -0.99 -4.93
C SER A 76 -15.66 -1.99 -4.48
N ALA A 77 -15.30 -3.28 -4.56
CA ALA A 77 -16.13 -4.36 -4.03
C ALA A 77 -15.91 -4.62 -2.54
N GLY A 78 -14.93 -3.95 -1.90
CA GLY A 78 -14.63 -4.22 -0.50
C GLY A 78 -13.47 -3.40 0.06
N ASN A 79 -12.30 -4.01 0.18
CA ASN A 79 -11.19 -3.46 0.95
C ASN A 79 -10.71 -2.06 0.55
N HIS A 80 -10.74 -1.73 -0.73
CA HIS A 80 -10.28 -0.43 -1.20
C HIS A 80 -11.18 0.73 -0.73
N ALA A 81 -12.45 0.45 -0.46
CA ALA A 81 -13.40 1.45 0.02
C ALA A 81 -13.23 1.76 1.52
N GLN A 82 -12.50 0.93 2.24
CA GLN A 82 -12.21 1.14 3.65
C GLN A 82 -11.20 2.28 3.85
#